data_e257d32a91ae26717d35f42ff38640c8
#
_entry.id   e257d32a91ae26717d35f42ff38640c8
#
_cell.length_a   1.000
_cell.length_b   1.000
_cell.length_c   1.000
_cell.angle_alpha   90.00
_cell.angle_beta   90.00
_cell.angle_gamma   90.00
#
_symmetry.space_group_name_H-M   'P 1'
#
loop_
_entity.id
_entity.type
_entity.pdbx_description
1 polymer ?
#
loop_
_entity_poly.entity_id
_entity_poly.type
_entity_poly.pdbx_seq_one_letter_code
_entity_poly.pdbx_strand_id
1 'polypeptide(L)'
;MPDEALQAAFEIKAACDDISRKLLRWHWEEKPGAHSVDALLKHLAQRQKESPDYYERLPELNGRTGWQQLDTTLCMRILLDPEKDAARPLDLLGSTPHPAAARRACNAVRMARNEAAHASDRTAAAQAAIRFNEAVEELEAGYEGTALTTGDLEKYYRMAEDFLSRCGASETIEPQKKAEDEAPRRQKSQKSGSTSRKRQS
;
A
#
# COMPACT_ATOMS: atom_id res chain seq x y z
N MET A 1 21.53 -21.74 7.48
CA MET A 1 20.75 -21.04 8.46
C MET A 1 19.76 -20.15 7.77
N PRO A 2 18.48 -20.34 8.01
CA PRO A 2 17.58 -19.36 7.47
C PRO A 2 18.05 -18.02 8.00
N ASP A 3 18.44 -17.26 7.11
CA ASP A 3 18.87 -15.93 7.41
C ASP A 3 17.74 -15.24 8.16
N GLU A 4 18.03 -14.69 9.31
CA GLU A 4 17.02 -13.97 10.09
C GLU A 4 16.45 -12.79 9.29
N ALA A 5 17.26 -12.20 8.42
CA ALA A 5 16.80 -11.15 7.53
C ALA A 5 15.75 -11.67 6.53
N LEU A 6 15.96 -12.86 5.97
CA LEU A 6 14.98 -13.45 5.06
C LEU A 6 13.69 -13.83 5.79
N GLN A 7 13.80 -14.28 7.04
CA GLN A 7 12.62 -14.54 7.88
C GLN A 7 11.87 -13.22 8.14
N ALA A 8 12.60 -12.15 8.42
CA ALA A 8 11.99 -10.83 8.60
C ALA A 8 11.26 -10.38 7.32
N ALA A 9 11.85 -10.58 6.15
CA ALA A 9 11.20 -10.25 4.88
C ALA A 9 9.87 -10.99 4.72
N PHE A 10 9.84 -12.27 5.05
CA PHE A 10 8.62 -13.05 5.03
C PHE A 10 7.55 -12.45 5.96
N GLU A 11 7.95 -12.03 7.15
CA GLU A 11 7.04 -11.41 8.12
C GLU A 11 6.59 -10.01 7.67
N ILE A 12 7.44 -9.27 7.00
CA ILE A 12 7.08 -7.98 6.41
C ILE A 12 5.97 -8.16 5.39
N LYS A 13 6.12 -9.16 4.52
CA LYS A 13 5.08 -9.46 3.53
C LYS A 13 3.75 -9.76 4.21
N ALA A 14 3.76 -10.60 5.24
CA ALA A 14 2.55 -10.94 5.99
C ALA A 14 1.95 -9.72 6.69
N ALA A 15 2.78 -8.86 7.25
CA ALA A 15 2.32 -7.63 7.90
C ALA A 15 1.67 -6.68 6.89
N CYS A 16 2.25 -6.54 5.70
CA CYS A 16 1.69 -5.71 4.64
C CYS A 16 0.33 -6.23 4.18
N ASP A 17 0.19 -7.55 4.06
CA ASP A 17 -1.09 -8.16 3.70
C ASP A 17 -2.15 -7.85 4.77
N ASP A 18 -1.78 -7.95 6.03
CA ASP A 18 -2.69 -7.66 7.14
C ASP A 18 -3.10 -6.19 7.17
N ILE A 19 -2.14 -5.28 7.03
CA ILE A 19 -2.39 -3.84 6.96
C ILE A 19 -3.31 -3.52 5.78
N SER A 20 -3.06 -4.12 4.63
CA SER A 20 -3.86 -3.90 3.42
C SER A 20 -5.32 -4.29 3.62
N ARG A 21 -5.57 -5.43 4.27
CA ARG A 21 -6.92 -5.87 4.60
C ARG A 21 -7.61 -4.92 5.57
N LYS A 22 -6.89 -4.43 6.56
CA LYS A 22 -7.43 -3.47 7.53
C LYS A 22 -7.79 -2.14 6.88
N LEU A 23 -6.92 -1.64 6.00
CA LEU A 23 -7.18 -0.41 5.24
C LEU A 23 -8.40 -0.58 4.34
N LEU A 24 -8.46 -1.64 3.58
CA LEU A 24 -9.58 -1.88 2.67
C LEU A 24 -10.89 -2.00 3.45
N ARG A 25 -10.89 -2.80 4.51
CA ARG A 25 -12.08 -3.01 5.32
C ARG A 25 -12.55 -1.71 5.98
N TRP A 26 -11.62 -0.91 6.52
CA TRP A 26 -11.97 0.37 7.13
C TRP A 26 -12.64 1.30 6.11
N HIS A 27 -12.05 1.46 4.92
CA HIS A 27 -12.62 2.30 3.87
C HIS A 27 -13.98 1.79 3.40
N TRP A 28 -14.11 0.47 3.27
CA TRP A 28 -15.35 -0.15 2.85
C TRP A 28 -16.46 0.11 3.87
N GLU A 29 -16.15 -0.03 5.15
CA GLU A 29 -17.10 0.20 6.24
C GLU A 29 -17.52 1.67 6.41
N GLU A 30 -16.69 2.60 5.94
CA GLU A 30 -17.03 4.02 5.94
C GLU A 30 -18.01 4.40 4.83
N LYS A 31 -18.19 3.56 3.82
CA LYS A 31 -19.16 3.80 2.76
C LYS A 31 -20.58 3.50 3.26
N PRO A 32 -21.61 4.25 2.78
CA PRO A 32 -23.00 3.90 3.08
C PRO A 32 -23.38 2.55 2.44
N GLY A 33 -24.23 1.78 3.12
CA GLY A 33 -24.78 0.55 2.60
C GLY A 33 -24.24 -0.71 3.26
N ALA A 34 -24.32 -1.84 2.55
CA ALA A 34 -23.82 -3.13 3.06
C ALA A 34 -22.30 -3.18 3.04
N HIS A 35 -21.70 -3.64 4.13
CA HIS A 35 -20.24 -3.64 4.32
C HIS A 35 -19.63 -5.03 4.45
N SER A 36 -20.35 -6.08 4.06
CA SER A 36 -19.77 -7.42 4.07
C SER A 36 -18.72 -7.56 2.96
N VAL A 37 -17.79 -8.49 3.14
CA VAL A 37 -16.83 -8.82 2.10
C VAL A 37 -17.53 -9.35 0.86
N ASP A 38 -18.65 -10.07 1.04
CA ASP A 38 -19.43 -10.59 -0.06
C ASP A 38 -19.99 -9.44 -0.93
N ALA A 39 -20.50 -8.39 -0.31
CA ALA A 39 -21.00 -7.22 -1.04
C ALA A 39 -19.87 -6.54 -1.83
N LEU A 40 -18.68 -6.45 -1.27
CA LEU A 40 -17.51 -5.91 -1.97
C LEU A 40 -17.15 -6.79 -3.17
N LEU A 41 -17.06 -8.10 -2.97
CA LEU A 41 -16.71 -9.01 -4.05
C LEU A 41 -17.75 -9.01 -5.19
N LYS A 42 -19.00 -8.86 -4.85
CA LYS A 42 -20.06 -8.70 -5.85
C LYS A 42 -19.92 -7.40 -6.64
N HIS A 43 -19.57 -6.32 -5.96
CA HIS A 43 -19.30 -5.05 -6.63
C HIS A 43 -18.15 -5.19 -7.62
N LEU A 44 -17.04 -5.83 -7.20
CA LEU A 44 -15.88 -6.03 -8.07
C LEU A 44 -16.20 -6.93 -9.27
N ALA A 45 -16.98 -7.98 -9.06
CA ALA A 45 -17.41 -8.86 -10.15
C ALA A 45 -18.27 -8.11 -11.17
N GLN A 46 -19.12 -7.22 -10.70
CA GLN A 46 -19.94 -6.37 -11.58
C GLN A 46 -19.05 -5.39 -12.36
N ARG A 47 -18.07 -4.80 -11.70
CA ARG A 47 -17.12 -3.90 -12.36
C ARG A 47 -16.31 -4.61 -13.46
N GLN A 48 -15.94 -5.85 -13.22
CA GLN A 48 -15.24 -6.65 -14.24
C GLN A 48 -16.08 -6.86 -15.50
N LYS A 49 -17.39 -6.99 -15.33
CA LYS A 49 -18.31 -7.12 -16.47
C LYS A 49 -18.50 -5.80 -17.21
N GLU A 50 -18.54 -4.70 -16.50
CA GLU A 50 -18.76 -3.37 -17.07
C GLU A 50 -17.52 -2.82 -17.76
N SER A 51 -16.34 -3.19 -17.31
CA SER A 51 -15.09 -2.67 -17.82
C SER A 51 -14.09 -3.82 -18.01
N PRO A 52 -13.89 -4.28 -19.27
CA PRO A 52 -12.88 -5.32 -19.55
C PRO A 52 -11.48 -4.95 -19.11
N ASP A 53 -11.10 -3.68 -19.23
CA ASP A 53 -9.78 -3.22 -18.80
C ASP A 53 -9.61 -3.39 -17.29
N TYR A 54 -10.67 -3.13 -16.54
CA TYR A 54 -10.65 -3.33 -15.09
C TYR A 54 -10.51 -4.81 -14.74
N TYR A 55 -11.20 -5.65 -15.50
CA TYR A 55 -11.10 -7.10 -15.33
C TYR A 55 -9.64 -7.57 -15.48
N GLU A 56 -8.96 -7.13 -16.52
CA GLU A 56 -7.57 -7.52 -16.77
C GLU A 56 -6.60 -7.06 -15.69
N ARG A 57 -6.93 -5.95 -15.03
CA ARG A 57 -6.06 -5.40 -14.00
C ARG A 57 -6.27 -6.02 -12.62
N LEU A 58 -7.38 -6.71 -12.39
CA LEU A 58 -7.67 -7.33 -11.09
C LEU A 58 -7.14 -8.75 -11.05
N PRO A 59 -6.56 -9.17 -9.92
CA PRO A 59 -6.32 -10.59 -9.67
C PRO A 59 -7.62 -11.38 -9.68
N GLU A 60 -7.51 -12.69 -9.85
CA GLU A 60 -8.66 -13.55 -9.90
C GLU A 60 -9.47 -13.49 -8.60
N LEU A 61 -10.79 -13.34 -8.75
CA LEU A 61 -11.72 -13.26 -7.62
C LEU A 61 -12.33 -14.61 -7.26
N ASN A 62 -12.26 -15.59 -8.16
CA ASN A 62 -12.86 -16.90 -7.93
C ASN A 62 -12.24 -17.59 -6.71
N GLY A 63 -13.10 -18.14 -5.86
CA GLY A 63 -12.65 -18.82 -4.65
C GLY A 63 -12.35 -17.90 -3.48
N ARG A 64 -12.43 -16.60 -3.65
CA ARG A 64 -12.24 -15.64 -2.57
C ARG A 64 -13.58 -15.36 -1.92
N THR A 65 -13.70 -15.69 -0.65
CA THR A 65 -14.97 -15.57 0.09
C THR A 65 -14.86 -14.79 1.40
N GLY A 66 -13.64 -14.50 1.85
CA GLY A 66 -13.44 -13.80 3.11
C GLY A 66 -12.28 -12.81 3.03
N TRP A 67 -12.21 -11.92 4.02
CA TRP A 67 -11.16 -10.92 4.10
C TRP A 67 -9.75 -11.52 4.07
N GLN A 68 -9.56 -12.66 4.73
CA GLN A 68 -8.25 -13.31 4.83
C GLN A 68 -7.68 -13.77 3.48
N GLN A 69 -8.52 -13.88 2.48
CA GLN A 69 -8.11 -14.29 1.14
C GLN A 69 -7.71 -13.11 0.25
N LEU A 70 -7.81 -11.89 0.76
CA LEU A 70 -7.42 -10.68 0.03
C LEU A 70 -6.01 -10.30 0.45
N ASP A 71 -5.09 -10.31 -0.52
CA ASP A 71 -3.70 -9.92 -0.28
C ASP A 71 -3.47 -8.45 -0.62
N THR A 72 -2.25 -7.97 -0.39
CA THR A 72 -1.88 -6.59 -0.68
C THR A 72 -2.16 -6.22 -2.14
N THR A 73 -1.84 -7.10 -3.07
CA THR A 73 -2.01 -6.82 -4.50
C THR A 73 -3.47 -6.50 -4.83
N LEU A 74 -4.39 -7.35 -4.37
CA LEU A 74 -5.81 -7.13 -4.61
C LEU A 74 -6.34 -5.92 -3.84
N CYS A 75 -6.01 -5.82 -2.54
CA CYS A 75 -6.47 -4.70 -1.73
C CYS A 75 -6.04 -3.36 -2.30
N MET A 76 -4.79 -3.25 -2.77
CA MET A 76 -4.30 -1.99 -3.30
C MET A 76 -4.87 -1.66 -4.67
N ARG A 77 -5.17 -2.68 -5.48
CA ARG A 77 -5.91 -2.44 -6.74
C ARG A 77 -7.26 -1.80 -6.46
N ILE A 78 -7.95 -2.31 -5.45
CA ILE A 78 -9.28 -1.79 -5.07
C ILE A 78 -9.17 -0.38 -4.48
N LEU A 79 -8.24 -0.19 -3.55
CA LEU A 79 -8.07 1.10 -2.86
C LEU A 79 -7.61 2.22 -3.78
N LEU A 80 -6.71 1.91 -4.70
CA LEU A 80 -6.07 2.92 -5.54
C LEU A 80 -6.85 3.26 -6.81
N ASP A 81 -7.86 2.46 -7.16
CA ASP A 81 -8.67 2.72 -8.35
C ASP A 81 -9.93 3.52 -7.96
N PRO A 82 -10.07 4.75 -8.44
CA PRO A 82 -11.24 5.57 -8.15
C PRO A 82 -12.49 5.21 -8.98
N GLU A 83 -12.39 4.22 -9.89
CA GLU A 83 -13.50 3.79 -10.75
C GLU A 83 -14.19 4.95 -11.49
N LYS A 84 -13.40 5.86 -12.03
CA LYS A 84 -13.94 7.08 -12.68
C LYS A 84 -14.88 6.80 -13.84
N ASP A 85 -14.76 5.64 -14.47
CA ASP A 85 -15.60 5.21 -15.58
C ASP A 85 -16.93 4.59 -15.13
N ALA A 86 -17.15 4.43 -13.82
CA ALA A 86 -18.33 3.79 -13.29
C ALA A 86 -19.47 4.80 -13.07
N ALA A 87 -20.72 4.33 -13.25
CA ALA A 87 -21.88 5.12 -12.92
C ALA A 87 -21.97 5.43 -11.42
N ARG A 88 -21.46 4.50 -10.60
CA ARG A 88 -21.36 4.68 -9.14
C ARG A 88 -19.95 4.34 -8.70
N PRO A 89 -19.04 5.30 -8.78
CA PRO A 89 -17.64 5.05 -8.43
C PRO A 89 -17.47 4.62 -6.98
N LEU A 90 -16.60 3.65 -6.75
CA LEU A 90 -16.26 3.23 -5.39
C LEU A 90 -15.43 4.29 -4.66
N ASP A 91 -14.39 4.79 -5.31
CA ASP A 91 -13.51 5.87 -4.83
C ASP A 91 -13.28 5.88 -3.31
N LEU A 92 -12.72 4.78 -2.81
CA LEU A 92 -12.57 4.59 -1.37
C LEU A 92 -11.69 5.65 -0.70
N LEU A 93 -10.61 6.06 -1.37
CA LEU A 93 -9.69 7.05 -0.80
C LEU A 93 -10.27 8.46 -0.80
N GLY A 94 -11.21 8.75 -1.66
CA GLY A 94 -11.84 10.06 -1.74
C GLY A 94 -12.60 10.46 -0.49
N SER A 95 -12.98 9.49 0.34
CA SER A 95 -13.75 9.74 1.57
C SER A 95 -12.87 10.03 2.79
N THR A 96 -11.54 9.98 2.66
CA THR A 96 -10.66 10.27 3.79
C THR A 96 -10.43 11.77 3.93
N PRO A 97 -10.07 12.24 5.16
CA PRO A 97 -9.70 13.65 5.35
C PRO A 97 -8.46 14.07 4.54
N HIS A 98 -7.54 13.13 4.28
CA HIS A 98 -6.29 13.40 3.58
C HIS A 98 -6.07 12.38 2.44
N PRO A 99 -6.83 12.50 1.32
CA PRO A 99 -6.75 11.51 0.24
C PRO A 99 -5.36 11.32 -0.37
N ALA A 100 -4.61 12.40 -0.53
CA ALA A 100 -3.27 12.33 -1.10
C ALA A 100 -2.31 11.57 -0.18
N ALA A 101 -2.37 11.82 1.12
CA ALA A 101 -1.55 11.13 2.10
C ALA A 101 -1.96 9.65 2.22
N ALA A 102 -3.26 9.37 2.17
CA ALA A 102 -3.77 8.00 2.17
C ALA A 102 -3.27 7.23 0.94
N ARG A 103 -3.26 7.88 -0.22
CA ARG A 103 -2.73 7.28 -1.45
C ARG A 103 -1.24 6.96 -1.32
N ARG A 104 -0.46 7.88 -0.74
CA ARG A 104 0.96 7.63 -0.48
C ARG A 104 1.16 6.45 0.46
N ALA A 105 0.34 6.36 1.51
CA ALA A 105 0.40 5.25 2.46
C ALA A 105 0.12 3.91 1.76
N CYS A 106 -0.92 3.84 0.95
CA CYS A 106 -1.25 2.62 0.19
C CYS A 106 -0.11 2.22 -0.74
N ASN A 107 0.46 3.18 -1.46
CA ASN A 107 1.59 2.91 -2.35
C ASN A 107 2.82 2.44 -1.58
N ALA A 108 3.08 3.03 -0.40
CA ALA A 108 4.22 2.65 0.43
C ALA A 108 4.06 1.21 0.95
N VAL A 109 2.88 0.83 1.39
CA VAL A 109 2.60 -0.55 1.82
C VAL A 109 2.79 -1.52 0.64
N ARG A 110 2.30 -1.16 -0.53
CA ARG A 110 2.46 -1.98 -1.74
C ARG A 110 3.92 -2.18 -2.09
N MET A 111 4.72 -1.12 -2.02
CA MET A 111 6.15 -1.18 -2.31
C MET A 111 6.91 -2.05 -1.30
N ALA A 112 6.61 -1.88 -0.01
CA ALA A 112 7.23 -2.69 1.04
C ALA A 112 6.92 -4.18 0.83
N ARG A 113 5.68 -4.50 0.52
CA ARG A 113 5.27 -5.88 0.26
C ARG A 113 5.99 -6.46 -0.96
N ASN A 114 6.09 -5.69 -2.03
CA ASN A 114 6.76 -6.16 -3.25
C ASN A 114 8.24 -6.45 -3.00
N GLU A 115 8.93 -5.57 -2.30
CA GLU A 115 10.33 -5.79 -1.97
C GLU A 115 10.51 -6.99 -1.05
N ALA A 116 9.64 -7.15 -0.06
CA ALA A 116 9.69 -8.30 0.84
C ALA A 116 9.43 -9.62 0.10
N ALA A 117 8.45 -9.63 -0.80
CA ALA A 117 8.10 -10.83 -1.56
C ALA A 117 9.21 -11.28 -2.50
N HIS A 118 10.01 -10.35 -3.01
CA HIS A 118 11.11 -10.64 -3.93
C HIS A 118 12.48 -10.68 -3.26
N ALA A 119 12.55 -10.54 -1.92
CA ALA A 119 13.82 -10.55 -1.22
C ALA A 119 14.47 -11.93 -1.26
N SER A 120 15.65 -12.00 -1.83
CA SER A 120 16.42 -13.24 -1.95
C SER A 120 17.75 -13.19 -1.19
N ASP A 121 18.10 -12.04 -0.64
CA ASP A 121 19.33 -11.85 0.13
C ASP A 121 19.09 -10.84 1.25
N ARG A 122 20.12 -10.67 2.09
CA ARG A 122 20.05 -9.79 3.24
C ARG A 122 19.85 -8.31 2.85
N THR A 123 20.49 -7.88 1.78
CA THR A 123 20.37 -6.50 1.31
C THR A 123 18.95 -6.19 0.88
N ALA A 124 18.33 -7.09 0.14
CA ALA A 124 16.94 -6.94 -0.29
C ALA A 124 15.98 -6.95 0.90
N ALA A 125 16.24 -7.81 1.89
CA ALA A 125 15.43 -7.86 3.11
C ALA A 125 15.55 -6.55 3.90
N ALA A 126 16.76 -6.00 4.00
CA ALA A 126 16.98 -4.71 4.67
C ALA A 126 16.23 -3.58 3.94
N GLN A 127 16.22 -3.61 2.62
CA GLN A 127 15.47 -2.63 1.82
C GLN A 127 13.97 -2.74 2.09
N ALA A 128 13.45 -3.96 2.19
CA ALA A 128 12.05 -4.18 2.54
C ALA A 128 11.72 -3.61 3.93
N ALA A 129 12.61 -3.78 4.89
CA ALA A 129 12.43 -3.25 6.24
C ALA A 129 12.41 -1.71 6.23
N ILE A 130 13.28 -1.08 5.45
CA ILE A 130 13.30 0.37 5.28
C ILE A 130 11.98 0.85 4.66
N ARG A 131 11.51 0.18 3.63
CA ARG A 131 10.22 0.50 2.99
C ARG A 131 9.04 0.32 3.93
N PHE A 132 9.09 -0.71 4.77
CA PHE A 132 8.04 -0.92 5.76
C PHE A 132 7.99 0.23 6.78
N ASN A 133 9.14 0.68 7.24
CA ASN A 133 9.22 1.83 8.15
C ASN A 133 8.64 3.09 7.51
N GLU A 134 8.97 3.35 6.25
CA GLU A 134 8.39 4.48 5.50
C GLU A 134 6.88 4.35 5.37
N ALA A 135 6.40 3.11 5.14
CA ALA A 135 4.97 2.85 5.04
C ALA A 135 4.23 3.19 6.34
N VAL A 136 4.82 2.86 7.49
CA VAL A 136 4.21 3.19 8.79
C VAL A 136 4.14 4.70 8.98
N GLU A 137 5.19 5.44 8.60
CA GLU A 137 5.20 6.90 8.67
C GLU A 137 4.10 7.50 7.78
N GLU A 138 3.92 6.97 6.58
CA GLU A 138 2.87 7.43 5.68
C GLU A 138 1.47 7.06 6.17
N LEU A 139 1.32 5.91 6.83
CA LEU A 139 0.06 5.53 7.47
C LEU A 139 -0.33 6.53 8.55
N GLU A 140 0.63 6.96 9.36
CA GLU A 140 0.38 7.99 10.37
C GLU A 140 -0.11 9.28 9.70
N ALA A 141 0.56 9.75 8.66
CA ALA A 141 0.20 10.97 7.97
C ALA A 141 -1.17 10.88 7.28
N GLY A 142 -1.47 9.75 6.66
CA GLY A 142 -2.69 9.57 5.89
C GLY A 142 -3.93 9.27 6.71
N TYR A 143 -3.76 8.71 7.89
CA TYR A 143 -4.87 8.23 8.71
C TYR A 143 -4.89 8.81 10.11
N GLU A 144 -4.21 9.93 10.30
CA GLU A 144 -4.17 10.64 11.59
C GLU A 144 -5.60 10.96 12.06
N GLY A 145 -5.85 10.69 13.34
CA GLY A 145 -7.14 10.98 13.95
C GLY A 145 -8.25 10.00 13.62
N THR A 146 -7.97 8.97 12.81
CA THR A 146 -8.95 7.94 12.51
C THR A 146 -8.84 6.77 13.48
N ALA A 147 -9.89 5.94 13.54
CA ALA A 147 -9.89 4.73 14.37
C ALA A 147 -8.79 3.75 13.94
N LEU A 148 -8.37 3.80 12.67
CA LEU A 148 -7.33 2.94 12.13
C LEU A 148 -5.99 3.13 12.83
N THR A 149 -5.62 4.37 13.14
CA THR A 149 -4.34 4.69 13.77
C THR A 149 -4.36 4.63 15.29
N THR A 150 -5.54 4.73 15.90
CA THR A 150 -5.67 4.83 17.36
C THR A 150 -5.19 3.57 18.09
N GLY A 151 -5.40 2.38 17.50
CA GLY A 151 -5.07 1.11 18.16
C GLY A 151 -3.84 0.41 17.64
N ASP A 152 -3.50 0.57 16.38
CA ASP A 152 -2.51 -0.26 15.71
C ASP A 152 -1.21 0.44 15.32
N LEU A 153 -1.19 1.77 15.28
CA LEU A 153 -0.03 2.51 14.78
C LEU A 153 1.22 2.24 15.62
N GLU A 154 1.10 2.25 16.94
CA GLU A 154 2.22 1.98 17.83
C GLU A 154 2.78 0.59 17.62
N LYS A 155 1.90 -0.39 17.42
CA LYS A 155 2.29 -1.76 17.09
C LYS A 155 3.09 -1.81 15.79
N TYR A 156 2.66 -1.07 14.78
CA TYR A 156 3.36 -1.04 13.49
C TYR A 156 4.73 -0.41 13.61
N TYR A 157 4.88 0.65 14.41
CA TYR A 157 6.19 1.24 14.66
C TYR A 157 7.13 0.27 15.37
N ARG A 158 6.63 -0.50 16.34
CA ARG A 158 7.45 -1.52 17.01
C ARG A 158 7.87 -2.61 16.03
N MET A 159 6.97 -3.03 15.16
CA MET A 159 7.29 -3.99 14.11
C MET A 159 8.36 -3.45 13.17
N ALA A 160 8.26 -2.18 12.77
CA ALA A 160 9.24 -1.55 11.90
C ALA A 160 10.63 -1.54 12.54
N GLU A 161 10.73 -1.19 13.81
CA GLU A 161 12.00 -1.22 14.55
C GLU A 161 12.59 -2.63 14.61
N ASP A 162 11.75 -3.61 14.89
CA ASP A 162 12.18 -5.01 14.94
C ASP A 162 12.71 -5.48 13.59
N PHE A 163 12.00 -5.18 12.51
CA PHE A 163 12.45 -5.57 11.17
C PHE A 163 13.77 -4.92 10.79
N LEU A 164 13.93 -3.64 11.07
CA LEU A 164 15.19 -2.92 10.80
C LEU A 164 16.35 -3.54 11.58
N SER A 165 16.13 -3.84 12.84
CA SER A 165 17.15 -4.47 13.69
C SER A 165 17.55 -5.85 13.16
N ARG A 166 16.58 -6.69 12.85
CA ARG A 166 16.83 -8.05 12.37
C ARG A 166 17.51 -8.09 11.01
N CYS A 167 17.29 -7.09 10.18
CA CYS A 167 17.93 -7.00 8.87
C CYS A 167 19.28 -6.29 8.92
N GLY A 168 19.71 -5.82 10.09
CA GLY A 168 20.95 -5.08 10.23
C GLY A 168 20.92 -3.70 9.57
N ALA A 169 19.73 -3.18 9.25
CA ALA A 169 19.59 -1.83 8.73
C ALA A 169 19.75 -0.85 9.89
N SER A 170 20.59 0.16 9.70
CA SER A 170 20.85 1.16 10.72
C SER A 170 20.36 2.53 10.26
N GLU A 171 20.14 3.42 11.22
CA GLU A 171 19.72 4.79 10.94
C GLU A 171 20.74 5.54 10.10
N THR A 172 22.00 5.13 10.15
CA THR A 172 23.07 5.75 9.36
C THR A 172 22.99 5.41 7.87
N ILE A 173 22.39 4.27 7.53
CA ILE A 173 22.24 3.84 6.13
C ILE A 173 20.96 4.40 5.53
N GLU A 174 19.88 4.41 6.30
CA GLU A 174 18.56 4.80 5.85
C GLU A 174 18.49 6.22 5.27
N PRO A 175 19.00 7.27 5.90
CA PRO A 175 18.91 8.63 5.33
C PRO A 175 19.58 8.76 3.98
N GLN A 176 20.72 8.09 3.76
CA GLN A 176 21.38 8.12 2.46
C GLN A 176 20.54 7.49 1.37
N LYS A 177 19.93 6.36 1.65
CA LYS A 177 19.10 5.67 0.68
C LYS A 177 17.87 6.48 0.32
N LYS A 178 17.25 7.12 1.28
CA LYS A 178 16.12 8.01 1.02
C LYS A 178 16.48 9.15 0.08
N ALA A 179 17.63 9.78 0.31
CA ALA A 179 18.11 10.86 -0.54
C ALA A 179 18.35 10.38 -1.97
N GLU A 180 18.97 9.23 -2.15
CA GLU A 180 19.22 8.66 -3.46
C GLU A 180 17.93 8.33 -4.20
N ASP A 181 16.96 7.77 -3.52
CA ASP A 181 15.68 7.42 -4.12
C ASP A 181 14.87 8.66 -4.51
N GLU A 182 14.89 9.69 -3.70
CA GLU A 182 14.10 10.89 -3.94
C GLU A 182 14.67 11.77 -5.05
N ALA A 183 15.98 11.91 -5.12
CA ALA A 183 16.63 12.79 -6.09
C ALA A 183 16.24 12.50 -7.55
N PRO A 184 16.27 11.25 -8.03
CA PRO A 184 15.83 10.95 -9.40
C PRO A 184 14.37 11.28 -9.66
N ARG A 185 13.51 11.04 -8.68
CA ARG A 185 12.08 11.33 -8.82
C ARG A 185 11.81 12.82 -8.97
N ARG A 186 12.48 13.63 -8.17
CA ARG A 186 12.36 15.09 -8.23
C ARG A 186 12.81 15.62 -9.59
N GLN A 187 13.90 15.11 -10.11
CA GLN A 187 14.40 15.49 -11.43
C GLN A 187 13.40 15.17 -12.53
N LYS A 188 12.79 13.99 -12.48
CA LYS A 188 11.76 13.60 -13.45
C LYS A 188 10.54 14.52 -13.39
N SER A 189 10.09 14.86 -12.20
CA SER A 189 8.96 15.76 -12.02
C SER A 189 9.25 17.15 -12.58
N GLN A 190 10.42 17.66 -12.31
CA GLN A 190 10.85 18.97 -12.82
C GLN A 190 10.90 18.99 -14.35
N LYS A 191 11.44 17.95 -14.97
CA LYS A 191 11.50 17.85 -16.42
C LYS A 191 10.11 17.82 -17.04
N SER A 192 9.20 17.07 -16.45
CA SER A 192 7.82 17.01 -16.92
C SER A 192 7.14 18.37 -16.84
N GLY A 193 7.31 19.07 -15.74
CA GLY A 193 6.75 20.39 -15.56
C GLY A 193 7.31 21.40 -16.55
N SER A 194 8.61 21.37 -16.78
CA SER A 194 9.28 22.23 -17.73
C SER A 194 8.77 22.01 -19.17
N THR A 195 8.65 20.75 -19.56
CA THR A 195 8.14 20.40 -20.89
C THR A 195 6.70 20.89 -21.07
N SER A 196 5.86 20.72 -20.07
CA SER A 196 4.49 21.19 -20.09
C SER A 196 4.41 22.70 -20.30
N ARG A 197 5.23 23.48 -19.60
CA ARG A 197 5.28 24.93 -19.73
C ARG A 197 5.69 25.35 -21.14
N LYS A 198 6.68 24.69 -21.74
CA LYS A 198 7.14 24.99 -23.08
C LYS A 198 6.03 24.79 -24.10
N ARG A 199 5.20 23.79 -23.95
CA ARG A 199 4.08 23.52 -24.84
C ARG A 199 3.00 24.58 -24.77
N GLN A 200 2.83 25.20 -23.62
CA GLN A 200 1.83 26.25 -23.41
C GLN A 200 2.29 27.61 -23.90
N SER A 201 3.58 27.79 -24.07
CA SER A 201 4.16 29.02 -24.62
C SER A 201 4.06 29.04 -26.11
#